data_cdda64f87c488f6b1e72b8546bc28f81
#
_entry.id   cdda64f87c488f6b1e72b8546bc28f81
#
_cell.length_a   1.000
_cell.length_b   1.000
_cell.length_c   1.000
_cell.angle_alpha   90.00
_cell.angle_beta   90.00
_cell.angle_gamma   90.00
#
_symmetry.space_group_name_H-M   'P 1'
#
loop_
_entity.id
_entity.type
_entity.pdbx_description
1 polymer ?
#
loop_
_entity_poly.entity_id
_entity_poly.type
_entity_poly.pdbx_seq_one_letter_code
_entity_poly.pdbx_strand_id
1 'polypeptide(L)'
;MSEKESLHTKQDPNNYWEQLERLEKLIRASELKAGIIFSFHGLVLGVFFDRLEELKPLFQEGALFIILACCWMITAMISIFFCFKCFKPQISKKYEKNVLFFRDAVYSFGSIEKYSKKLIEIFGKDEDFYSQLSQQIYIESKIIDQKFKNVENAIKYFALSFIFIVVIVIVWFIHLYL
;
A
#
# COMPACT_ATOMS: atom_id res chain seq x y z
N MET A 1 -5.04 -50.86 1.91
CA MET A 1 -5.93 -50.01 2.71
C MET A 1 -5.12 -49.44 3.87
N SER A 2 -4.12 -48.60 3.58
CA SER A 2 -3.23 -48.08 4.64
C SER A 2 -2.43 -46.83 4.28
N GLU A 3 -2.75 -46.09 3.20
CA GLU A 3 -1.94 -44.92 2.78
C GLU A 3 -2.70 -43.63 2.77
N LYS A 4 -3.99 -43.64 3.07
CA LYS A 4 -4.84 -42.43 3.17
C LYS A 4 -5.04 -41.92 4.60
N GLU A 5 -4.58 -42.63 5.61
CA GLU A 5 -4.83 -42.30 6.99
C GLU A 5 -3.71 -41.48 7.68
N SER A 6 -2.57 -41.30 7.04
CA SER A 6 -1.42 -40.59 7.63
C SER A 6 -1.29 -39.10 7.27
N LEU A 7 -2.21 -38.55 6.52
CA LEU A 7 -2.20 -37.13 6.08
C LEU A 7 -3.08 -36.19 6.91
N HIS A 8 -3.76 -36.69 7.93
CA HIS A 8 -4.35 -35.88 9.00
C HIS A 8 -3.29 -35.54 10.07
N THR A 9 -2.19 -34.91 9.65
CA THR A 9 -1.45 -34.06 10.59
C THR A 9 -2.45 -33.08 11.16
N LYS A 10 -2.73 -33.20 12.46
CA LYS A 10 -3.65 -32.32 13.19
C LYS A 10 -3.32 -30.88 12.80
N GLN A 11 -4.21 -30.23 12.05
CA GLN A 11 -3.99 -28.85 11.63
C GLN A 11 -3.85 -27.99 12.89
N ASP A 12 -2.76 -27.23 12.98
CA ASP A 12 -2.53 -26.35 14.11
C ASP A 12 -3.02 -24.95 13.76
N PRO A 13 -4.02 -24.42 14.48
CA PRO A 13 -4.50 -23.06 14.25
C PRO A 13 -3.40 -21.99 14.36
N ASN A 14 -2.35 -22.25 15.15
CA ASN A 14 -1.25 -21.31 15.34
C ASN A 14 -0.54 -20.98 14.01
N ASN A 15 -0.38 -21.95 13.13
CA ASN A 15 0.23 -21.73 11.81
C ASN A 15 -0.57 -20.70 10.98
N TYR A 16 -1.88 -20.68 11.10
CA TYR A 16 -2.75 -19.73 10.40
C TYR A 16 -2.64 -18.33 11.02
N TRP A 17 -2.60 -18.25 12.36
CA TRP A 17 -2.44 -16.98 13.06
C TRP A 17 -1.07 -16.36 12.80
N GLU A 18 0.01 -17.13 12.81
CA GLU A 18 1.35 -16.67 12.43
C GLU A 18 1.39 -16.15 11.00
N GLN A 19 0.70 -16.81 10.07
CA GLN A 19 0.60 -16.33 8.70
C GLN A 19 -0.17 -15.01 8.60
N LEU A 20 -1.29 -14.85 9.31
CA LEU A 20 -2.03 -13.59 9.37
C LEU A 20 -1.19 -12.46 9.97
N GLU A 21 -0.49 -12.73 11.08
CA GLU A 21 0.42 -11.75 11.69
C GLU A 21 1.54 -11.33 10.73
N ARG A 22 2.10 -12.29 9.98
CA ARG A 22 3.10 -11.98 8.95
C ARG A 22 2.53 -11.08 7.85
N LEU A 23 1.31 -11.34 7.40
CA LEU A 23 0.64 -10.51 6.40
C LEU A 23 0.37 -9.10 6.93
N GLU A 24 -0.07 -8.97 8.18
CA GLU A 24 -0.27 -7.67 8.81
C GLU A 24 1.04 -6.86 8.89
N LYS A 25 2.15 -7.49 9.28
CA LYS A 25 3.49 -6.86 9.28
C LYS A 25 3.88 -6.37 7.89
N LEU A 26 3.57 -7.12 6.84
CA LEU A 26 3.82 -6.72 5.46
C LEU A 26 2.93 -5.53 5.02
N ILE A 27 1.66 -5.50 5.45
CA ILE A 27 0.75 -4.34 5.23
C ILE A 27 1.37 -3.08 5.83
N ARG A 28 1.73 -3.13 7.11
CA ARG A 28 2.36 -2.01 7.83
C ARG A 28 3.68 -1.57 7.17
N ALA A 29 4.51 -2.51 6.74
CA ALA A 29 5.75 -2.20 6.05
C ALA A 29 5.52 -1.49 4.71
N SER A 30 4.48 -1.87 3.95
CA SER A 30 4.12 -1.20 2.70
C SER A 30 3.63 0.23 2.93
N GLU A 31 2.80 0.44 3.95
CA GLU A 31 2.30 1.76 4.34
C GLU A 31 3.43 2.68 4.83
N LEU A 32 4.36 2.14 5.62
CA LEU A 32 5.53 2.89 6.07
C LEU A 32 6.40 3.35 4.89
N LYS A 33 6.67 2.47 3.92
CA LYS A 33 7.41 2.82 2.70
C LYS A 33 6.70 3.93 1.92
N ALA A 34 5.39 3.82 1.72
CA ALA A 34 4.60 4.86 1.07
C ALA A 34 4.64 6.18 1.85
N GLY A 35 4.60 6.13 3.18
CA GLY A 35 4.70 7.28 4.06
C GLY A 35 6.02 8.02 3.93
N ILE A 36 7.13 7.29 3.88
CA ILE A 36 8.48 7.87 3.69
C ILE A 36 8.57 8.59 2.35
N ILE A 37 8.11 7.97 1.25
CA ILE A 37 8.10 8.58 -0.10
C ILE A 37 7.24 9.84 -0.11
N PHE A 38 6.05 9.76 0.48
CA PHE A 38 5.13 10.90 0.58
C PHE A 38 5.74 12.08 1.34
N SER A 39 6.38 11.81 2.50
CA SER A 39 7.04 12.82 3.31
C SER A 39 8.21 13.48 2.59
N PHE A 40 8.99 12.68 1.83
CA PHE A 40 10.09 13.21 1.03
C PHE A 40 9.57 14.15 -0.07
N HIS A 41 8.50 13.79 -0.78
CA HIS A 41 7.88 14.67 -1.76
C HIS A 41 7.37 15.97 -1.11
N GLY A 42 6.76 15.87 0.07
CA GLY A 42 6.30 17.04 0.83
C GLY A 42 7.43 18.00 1.16
N LEU A 43 8.58 17.47 1.59
CA LEU A 43 9.76 18.27 1.89
C LEU A 43 10.30 18.95 0.64
N VAL A 44 10.48 18.21 -0.47
CA VAL A 44 11.02 18.79 -1.73
C VAL A 44 10.07 19.82 -2.32
N LEU A 45 8.76 19.58 -2.32
CA LEU A 45 7.76 20.56 -2.75
C LEU A 45 7.78 21.80 -1.87
N GLY A 46 7.90 21.63 -0.54
CA GLY A 46 8.02 22.74 0.40
C GLY A 46 9.20 23.65 0.08
N VAL A 47 10.40 23.06 -0.11
CA VAL A 47 11.59 23.81 -0.50
C VAL A 47 11.42 24.49 -1.85
N PHE A 48 10.82 23.81 -2.84
CA PHE A 48 10.56 24.37 -4.16
C PHE A 48 9.67 25.62 -4.10
N PHE A 49 8.57 25.55 -3.34
CA PHE A 49 7.66 26.70 -3.19
C PHE A 49 8.28 27.83 -2.37
N ASP A 50 9.07 27.53 -1.36
CA ASP A 50 9.79 28.52 -0.56
C ASP A 50 10.80 29.33 -1.42
N ARG A 51 11.46 28.66 -2.39
CA ARG A 51 12.46 29.26 -3.28
C ARG A 51 11.91 29.72 -4.63
N LEU A 52 10.61 29.78 -4.78
CA LEU A 52 9.98 30.08 -6.08
C LEU A 52 10.38 31.46 -6.62
N GLU A 53 10.58 32.46 -5.75
CA GLU A 53 11.01 33.81 -6.15
C GLU A 53 12.43 33.81 -6.68
N GLU A 54 13.33 33.06 -6.08
CA GLU A 54 14.72 32.92 -6.52
C GLU A 54 14.83 32.16 -7.86
N LEU A 55 13.84 31.30 -8.14
CA LEU A 55 13.77 30.53 -9.40
C LEU A 55 13.14 31.30 -10.57
N LYS A 56 12.46 32.42 -10.31
CA LYS A 56 11.81 33.22 -11.38
C LYS A 56 12.73 33.58 -12.55
N PRO A 57 13.98 34.04 -12.36
CA PRO A 57 14.88 34.35 -13.47
C PRO A 57 15.11 33.15 -14.39
N LEU A 58 15.29 31.95 -13.82
CA LEU A 58 15.51 30.72 -14.58
C LEU A 58 14.34 30.36 -15.50
N PHE A 59 13.12 30.64 -15.04
CA PHE A 59 11.90 30.41 -15.85
C PHE A 59 11.73 31.43 -16.98
N GLN A 60 12.37 32.61 -16.85
CA GLN A 60 12.32 33.64 -17.89
C GLN A 60 13.39 33.42 -18.97
N GLU A 61 14.49 32.77 -18.67
CA GLU A 61 15.62 32.56 -19.55
C GLU A 61 15.47 31.44 -20.57
N GLY A 62 14.56 30.46 -20.34
CA GLY A 62 14.37 29.41 -21.31
C GLY A 62 13.21 28.43 -21.05
N ALA A 63 12.55 28.06 -22.14
CA ALA A 63 11.47 27.06 -22.10
C ALA A 63 11.91 25.70 -21.54
N LEU A 64 13.19 25.36 -21.60
CA LEU A 64 13.74 24.09 -21.10
C LEU A 64 13.50 23.92 -19.60
N PHE A 65 13.77 24.95 -18.79
CA PHE A 65 13.53 24.90 -17.34
C PHE A 65 12.04 24.70 -17.00
N ILE A 66 11.16 25.38 -17.73
CA ILE A 66 9.72 25.23 -17.56
C ILE A 66 9.29 23.79 -17.87
N ILE A 67 9.76 23.23 -18.97
CA ILE A 67 9.42 21.85 -19.38
C ILE A 67 9.93 20.85 -18.33
N LEU A 68 11.18 20.98 -17.87
CA LEU A 68 11.75 20.10 -16.85
C LEU A 68 10.99 20.19 -15.52
N ALA A 69 10.66 21.40 -15.07
CA ALA A 69 9.88 21.62 -13.85
C ALA A 69 8.47 21.02 -13.95
N CYS A 70 7.81 21.18 -15.10
CA CYS A 70 6.51 20.56 -15.35
C CYS A 70 6.59 19.03 -15.34
N CYS A 71 7.58 18.45 -16.02
CA CYS A 71 7.80 16.98 -16.00
C CYS A 71 8.07 16.46 -14.60
N TRP A 72 8.91 17.16 -13.83
CA TRP A 72 9.16 16.85 -12.43
C TRP A 72 7.87 16.89 -11.60
N MET A 73 7.11 17.99 -11.70
CA MET A 73 5.87 18.16 -10.94
C MET A 73 4.85 17.06 -11.26
N ILE A 74 4.66 16.74 -12.55
CA ILE A 74 3.74 15.68 -12.98
C ILE A 74 4.17 14.32 -12.40
N THR A 75 5.45 13.96 -12.49
CA THR A 75 5.95 12.68 -11.96
C THR A 75 5.87 12.61 -10.44
N ALA A 76 6.14 13.70 -9.73
CA ALA A 76 5.96 13.80 -8.29
C ALA A 76 4.48 13.61 -7.88
N MET A 77 3.55 14.26 -8.57
CA MET A 77 2.11 14.12 -8.32
C MET A 77 1.61 12.68 -8.57
N ILE A 78 2.11 12.02 -9.62
CA ILE A 78 1.78 10.61 -9.88
C ILE A 78 2.30 9.72 -8.74
N SER A 79 3.54 9.94 -8.27
CA SER A 79 4.11 9.19 -7.14
C SER A 79 3.28 9.37 -5.88
N ILE A 80 2.92 10.61 -5.53
CA ILE A 80 2.05 10.94 -4.40
C ILE A 80 0.69 10.25 -4.52
N PHE A 81 0.09 10.25 -5.70
CA PHE A 81 -1.18 9.56 -5.96
C PHE A 81 -1.10 8.06 -5.63
N PHE A 82 0.00 7.39 -5.99
CA PHE A 82 0.20 5.98 -5.64
C PHE A 82 0.43 5.77 -4.14
N CYS A 83 1.07 6.72 -3.44
CA CYS A 83 1.16 6.68 -1.98
C CYS A 83 -0.23 6.73 -1.34
N PHE A 84 -1.11 7.63 -1.78
CA PHE A 84 -2.50 7.69 -1.30
C PHE A 84 -3.28 6.40 -1.61
N LYS A 85 -3.07 5.82 -2.78
CA LYS A 85 -3.66 4.51 -3.12
C LYS A 85 -3.20 3.39 -2.20
N CYS A 86 -1.95 3.42 -1.71
CA CYS A 86 -1.45 2.47 -0.74
C CYS A 86 -2.13 2.62 0.63
N PHE A 87 -2.36 3.87 1.09
CA PHE A 87 -3.03 4.14 2.37
C PHE A 87 -4.52 3.80 2.35
N LYS A 88 -5.18 3.93 1.20
CA LYS A 88 -6.61 3.67 1.10
C LYS A 88 -6.92 2.21 1.44
N PRO A 89 -7.87 1.94 2.37
CA PRO A 89 -8.30 0.58 2.67
C PRO A 89 -8.86 -0.10 1.42
N GLN A 90 -8.27 -1.23 1.04
CA GLN A 90 -8.69 -2.02 -0.11
C GLN A 90 -9.65 -3.12 0.36
N ILE A 91 -10.92 -2.78 0.56
CA ILE A 91 -11.91 -3.73 1.03
C ILE A 91 -12.75 -4.19 -0.16
N SER A 92 -12.51 -5.42 -0.61
CA SER A 92 -13.31 -6.03 -1.67
C SER A 92 -14.64 -6.54 -1.13
N LYS A 93 -15.75 -6.13 -1.75
CA LYS A 93 -17.09 -6.62 -1.42
C LYS A 93 -17.42 -7.99 -2.05
N LYS A 94 -16.46 -8.64 -2.71
CA LYS A 94 -16.69 -9.82 -3.55
C LYS A 94 -16.49 -11.16 -2.84
N TYR A 95 -16.30 -11.17 -1.53
CA TYR A 95 -16.05 -12.39 -0.77
C TYR A 95 -17.26 -12.77 0.07
N GLU A 96 -17.38 -14.06 0.38
CA GLU A 96 -18.37 -14.55 1.32
C GLU A 96 -18.13 -13.96 2.71
N LYS A 97 -19.21 -13.91 3.51
CA LYS A 97 -19.15 -13.36 4.87
C LYS A 97 -18.22 -14.20 5.73
N ASN A 98 -17.25 -13.55 6.33
CA ASN A 98 -16.26 -14.18 7.18
C ASN A 98 -16.36 -13.64 8.61
N VAL A 99 -16.52 -14.52 9.60
CA VAL A 99 -16.69 -14.11 11.01
C VAL A 99 -15.41 -13.51 11.60
N LEU A 100 -14.24 -13.80 11.03
CA LEU A 100 -12.95 -13.28 11.46
C LEU A 100 -12.62 -11.92 10.81
N PHE A 101 -13.36 -11.54 9.76
CA PHE A 101 -13.11 -10.29 9.09
C PHE A 101 -13.85 -9.15 9.80
N PHE A 102 -13.10 -8.17 10.32
CA PHE A 102 -13.63 -7.09 11.16
C PHE A 102 -14.85 -6.37 10.58
N ARG A 103 -14.86 -6.13 9.27
CA ARG A 103 -15.96 -5.44 8.61
C ARG A 103 -17.23 -6.28 8.57
N ASP A 104 -17.09 -7.58 8.32
CA ASP A 104 -18.23 -8.49 8.31
C ASP A 104 -18.77 -8.68 9.71
N ALA A 105 -17.92 -8.77 10.73
CA ALA A 105 -18.31 -8.81 12.13
C ALA A 105 -19.22 -7.62 12.49
N VAL A 106 -18.93 -6.42 11.98
CA VAL A 106 -19.71 -5.21 12.29
C VAL A 106 -20.96 -5.07 11.41
N TYR A 107 -20.86 -5.34 10.11
CA TYR A 107 -21.90 -4.95 9.14
C TYR A 107 -22.71 -6.10 8.53
N SER A 108 -22.21 -7.35 8.62
CA SER A 108 -22.81 -8.45 7.84
C SER A 108 -23.76 -9.34 8.63
N PHE A 109 -23.71 -9.31 9.96
CA PHE A 109 -24.50 -10.21 10.83
C PHE A 109 -25.73 -9.55 11.47
N GLY A 110 -25.87 -8.23 11.38
CA GLY A 110 -27.04 -7.45 11.76
C GLY A 110 -27.19 -7.19 13.25
N SER A 111 -26.86 -8.14 14.16
CA SER A 111 -26.84 -7.93 15.61
C SER A 111 -25.72 -8.70 16.28
N ILE A 112 -25.36 -8.26 17.48
CA ILE A 112 -24.30 -8.90 18.29
C ILE A 112 -24.64 -10.34 18.63
N GLU A 113 -25.92 -10.64 18.91
CA GLU A 113 -26.38 -11.98 19.26
C GLU A 113 -26.24 -12.94 18.05
N LYS A 114 -26.59 -12.46 16.84
CA LYS A 114 -26.46 -13.25 15.61
C LYS A 114 -24.99 -13.51 15.28
N TYR A 115 -24.15 -12.49 15.44
CA TYR A 115 -22.71 -12.63 15.25
C TYR A 115 -22.12 -13.63 16.23
N SER A 116 -22.40 -13.49 17.55
CA SER A 116 -21.89 -14.38 18.59
C SER A 116 -22.33 -15.83 18.38
N LYS A 117 -23.61 -16.05 18.01
CA LYS A 117 -24.10 -17.39 17.70
C LYS A 117 -23.36 -18.01 16.52
N LYS A 118 -23.13 -17.22 15.44
CA LYS A 118 -22.42 -17.71 14.25
C LYS A 118 -20.94 -17.98 14.55
N LEU A 119 -20.30 -17.15 15.36
CA LEU A 119 -18.92 -17.33 15.80
C LEU A 119 -18.74 -18.62 16.57
N ILE A 120 -19.65 -18.90 17.54
CA ILE A 120 -19.63 -20.15 18.35
C ILE A 120 -19.88 -21.38 17.45
N GLU A 121 -20.81 -21.28 16.49
CA GLU A 121 -21.08 -22.36 15.53
C GLU A 121 -19.83 -22.73 14.72
N ILE A 122 -19.12 -21.71 14.19
CA ILE A 122 -17.93 -21.92 13.36
C ILE A 122 -16.77 -22.46 14.20
N PHE A 123 -16.55 -21.91 15.40
CA PHE A 123 -15.48 -22.40 16.28
C PHE A 123 -15.74 -23.79 16.84
N GLY A 124 -16.99 -24.25 16.82
CA GLY A 124 -17.37 -25.62 17.19
C GLY A 124 -17.13 -26.68 16.11
N LYS A 125 -16.74 -26.27 14.91
CA LYS A 125 -16.51 -27.17 13.77
C LYS A 125 -15.15 -26.85 13.15
N ASP A 126 -14.19 -27.74 13.31
CA ASP A 126 -12.82 -27.57 12.83
C ASP A 126 -12.75 -27.21 11.33
N GLU A 127 -13.52 -27.90 10.48
CA GLU A 127 -13.51 -27.66 9.03
C GLU A 127 -13.99 -26.24 8.67
N ASP A 128 -15.08 -25.78 9.27
CA ASP A 128 -15.62 -24.44 9.06
C ASP A 128 -14.64 -23.37 9.55
N PHE A 129 -14.00 -23.60 10.70
CA PHE A 129 -13.04 -22.69 11.30
C PHE A 129 -11.79 -22.53 10.44
N TYR A 130 -11.17 -23.61 9.98
CA TYR A 130 -10.00 -23.55 9.09
C TYR A 130 -10.33 -22.97 7.72
N SER A 131 -11.54 -23.21 7.22
CA SER A 131 -12.03 -22.57 6.01
C SER A 131 -12.08 -21.04 6.16
N GLN A 132 -12.64 -20.53 7.27
CA GLN A 132 -12.72 -19.10 7.54
C GLN A 132 -11.32 -18.48 7.71
N LEU A 133 -10.40 -19.14 8.39
CA LEU A 133 -9.00 -18.69 8.51
C LEU A 133 -8.31 -18.62 7.14
N SER A 134 -8.46 -19.65 6.33
CA SER A 134 -7.87 -19.70 4.97
C SER A 134 -8.42 -18.58 4.08
N GLN A 135 -9.72 -18.30 4.16
CA GLN A 135 -10.35 -17.18 3.44
C GLN A 135 -9.80 -15.84 3.92
N GLN A 136 -9.58 -15.66 5.22
CA GLN A 136 -9.00 -14.44 5.77
C GLN A 136 -7.57 -14.24 5.26
N ILE A 137 -6.72 -15.26 5.28
CA ILE A 137 -5.36 -15.23 4.72
C ILE A 137 -5.40 -14.84 3.25
N TYR A 138 -6.31 -15.41 2.46
CA TYR A 138 -6.43 -15.09 1.04
C TYR A 138 -6.84 -13.64 0.80
N ILE A 139 -7.80 -13.11 1.57
CA ILE A 139 -8.25 -11.72 1.48
C ILE A 139 -7.10 -10.77 1.81
N GLU A 140 -6.38 -11.02 2.91
CA GLU A 140 -5.24 -10.19 3.31
C GLU A 140 -4.08 -10.27 2.33
N SER A 141 -3.81 -11.44 1.78
CA SER A 141 -2.81 -11.61 0.72
C SER A 141 -3.13 -10.77 -0.52
N LYS A 142 -4.40 -10.67 -0.90
CA LYS A 142 -4.82 -9.79 -2.00
C LYS A 142 -4.67 -8.30 -1.67
N ILE A 143 -5.01 -7.91 -0.45
CA ILE A 143 -4.83 -6.52 0.01
C ILE A 143 -3.35 -6.16 -0.08
N ILE A 144 -2.48 -7.05 0.37
CA ILE A 144 -1.04 -6.83 0.36
C ILE A 144 -0.47 -6.74 -1.06
N ASP A 145 -0.87 -7.64 -1.96
CA ASP A 145 -0.44 -7.60 -3.37
C ASP A 145 -0.75 -6.24 -4.01
N GLN A 146 -1.95 -5.71 -3.77
CA GLN A 146 -2.33 -4.39 -4.28
C GLN A 146 -1.54 -3.26 -3.63
N LYS A 147 -1.27 -3.33 -2.32
CA LYS A 147 -0.44 -2.34 -1.63
C LYS A 147 0.99 -2.35 -2.14
N PHE A 148 1.59 -3.52 -2.32
CA PHE A 148 2.92 -3.64 -2.90
C PHE A 148 3.01 -3.07 -4.31
N LYS A 149 2.04 -3.35 -5.19
CA LYS A 149 1.97 -2.75 -6.53
C LYS A 149 1.88 -1.22 -6.49
N ASN A 150 1.12 -0.67 -5.55
CA ASN A 150 1.03 0.78 -5.39
C ASN A 150 2.37 1.36 -4.89
N VAL A 151 3.03 0.73 -3.92
CA VAL A 151 4.35 1.15 -3.43
C VAL A 151 5.40 1.07 -4.54
N GLU A 152 5.40 -0.01 -5.33
CA GLU A 152 6.32 -0.17 -6.47
C GLU A 152 6.15 0.97 -7.49
N ASN A 153 4.91 1.29 -7.86
CA ASN A 153 4.62 2.42 -8.74
C ASN A 153 5.03 3.75 -8.10
N ALA A 154 4.76 3.95 -6.80
CA ALA A 154 5.19 5.15 -6.10
C ALA A 154 6.71 5.30 -6.15
N ILE A 155 7.48 4.24 -5.89
CA ILE A 155 8.94 4.22 -5.96
C ILE A 155 9.42 4.53 -7.39
N LYS A 156 8.81 3.93 -8.40
CA LYS A 156 9.17 4.15 -9.81
C LYS A 156 9.04 5.62 -10.20
N TYR A 157 7.90 6.25 -9.92
CA TYR A 157 7.69 7.65 -10.24
C TYR A 157 8.48 8.59 -9.32
N PHE A 158 8.75 8.20 -8.07
CA PHE A 158 9.65 8.89 -7.18
C PHE A 158 11.08 8.95 -7.76
N ALA A 159 11.62 7.81 -8.19
CA ALA A 159 12.94 7.76 -8.80
C ALA A 159 13.01 8.62 -10.09
N LEU A 160 11.94 8.57 -10.91
CA LEU A 160 11.87 9.39 -12.12
C LEU A 160 11.81 10.88 -11.78
N SER A 161 11.02 11.29 -10.78
CA SER A 161 10.97 12.69 -10.33
C SER A 161 12.33 13.16 -9.79
N PHE A 162 13.05 12.29 -9.09
CA PHE A 162 14.39 12.60 -8.59
C PHE A 162 15.41 12.82 -9.72
N ILE A 163 15.33 12.03 -10.80
CA ILE A 163 16.17 12.23 -12.00
C ILE A 163 15.91 13.62 -12.60
N PHE A 164 14.65 14.06 -12.72
CA PHE A 164 14.37 15.41 -13.21
C PHE A 164 14.95 16.50 -12.33
N ILE A 165 14.91 16.36 -11.00
CA ILE A 165 15.55 17.33 -10.08
C ILE A 165 17.05 17.39 -10.34
N VAL A 166 17.72 16.25 -10.45
CA VAL A 166 19.17 16.21 -10.72
C VAL A 166 19.49 16.88 -12.05
N VAL A 167 18.71 16.63 -13.10
CA VAL A 167 18.89 17.29 -14.41
C VAL A 167 18.68 18.80 -14.30
N ILE A 168 17.66 19.27 -13.59
CA ILE A 168 17.42 20.70 -13.35
C ILE A 168 18.62 21.35 -12.66
N VAL A 169 19.15 20.70 -11.61
CA VAL A 169 20.33 21.21 -10.90
C VAL A 169 21.55 21.27 -11.81
N ILE A 170 21.80 20.24 -12.61
CA ILE A 170 22.93 20.22 -13.57
C ILE A 170 22.79 21.36 -14.60
N VAL A 171 21.63 21.51 -15.20
CA VAL A 171 21.36 22.59 -16.20
C VAL A 171 21.54 23.97 -15.56
N TRP A 172 21.08 24.13 -14.30
CA TRP A 172 21.28 25.37 -13.56
C TRP A 172 22.77 25.67 -13.32
N PHE A 173 23.57 24.66 -12.91
CA PHE A 173 25.01 24.85 -12.74
C PHE A 173 25.71 25.22 -14.06
N ILE A 174 25.37 24.55 -15.16
CA ILE A 174 25.93 24.86 -16.47
C ILE A 174 25.62 26.32 -16.84
N HIS A 175 24.38 26.76 -16.63
CA HIS A 175 23.96 28.12 -16.94
C HIS A 175 24.62 29.20 -16.05
N LEU A 176 24.98 28.85 -14.80
CA LEU A 176 25.65 29.78 -13.89
C LEU A 176 27.14 30.00 -14.24
N TYR A 177 27.77 29.03 -14.89
CA TYR A 177 29.23 29.06 -15.17
C TYR A 177 29.60 29.26 -16.65
N LEU A 178 28.64 29.22 -17.55
CA LEU A 178 28.77 29.53 -18.98
C LEU A 178 28.15 30.87 -19.32
#